data_f6dd4736f6faccdcb3f212cea12563f8
#
_entry.id   f6dd4736f6faccdcb3f212cea12563f8
#
_cell.length_a   1.000
_cell.length_b   1.000
_cell.length_c   1.000
_cell.angle_alpha   90.00
_cell.angle_beta   90.00
_cell.angle_gamma   90.00
#
_symmetry.space_group_name_H-M   'P 1'
#
loop_
_entity.id
_entity.type
_entity.pdbx_description
1 polymer ?
#
loop_
_entity_poly.entity_id
_entity_poly.type
_entity_poly.pdbx_seq_one_letter_code
_entity_poly.pdbx_strand_id
1 'polypeptide(L)'
;MGMKAEDALGASRAFAKKVAMGLTSVNVDNVNKTITFTLVADGSQHTLQFDELTTTTTREIVASITQGNVYPGKVYPVGTEYETILEDLITQYLKPEVKLTIEPATTLYDIVNDTVDKITMYATVTKKTSDVAQVEFFVNGTSKNVVTNNVASGGLFEYIYEPATPINADVTFKAVATDSKNETASATKTIKFVAKSYYGIVDATIGAPTEAVVKTLDGVLKDTKNYVYEGITTDWGKVCYAYPASFGNLTSIKDMVNNLNYTTEFTKTTLTVDGIEYVCYTQTNASAATDIEITFA
;
A
#
# COMPACT_ATOMS: atom_id res chain seq x y z
N MET A 1 -52.98 -9.66 -13.26
CA MET A 1 -52.51 -10.67 -12.25
C MET A 1 -51.40 -9.98 -11.50
N GLY A 2 -51.69 -9.39 -10.34
CA GLY A 2 -50.74 -8.62 -9.54
C GLY A 2 -49.68 -9.56 -8.95
N MET A 3 -48.41 -9.11 -8.91
CA MET A 3 -47.32 -9.81 -8.27
C MET A 3 -47.49 -9.77 -6.76
N LYS A 4 -47.39 -10.91 -6.07
CA LYS A 4 -47.43 -10.94 -4.62
C LYS A 4 -46.14 -10.31 -4.04
N ALA A 5 -46.18 -9.78 -2.83
CA ALA A 5 -45.03 -9.12 -2.18
C ALA A 5 -43.76 -10.02 -2.16
N GLU A 6 -43.94 -11.34 -2.13
CA GLU A 6 -42.84 -12.31 -2.22
C GLU A 6 -42.16 -12.33 -3.60
N ASP A 7 -42.92 -12.09 -4.67
CA ASP A 7 -42.39 -12.00 -6.03
C ASP A 7 -41.68 -10.65 -6.26
N ALA A 8 -42.14 -9.57 -5.58
CA ALA A 8 -41.45 -8.30 -5.59
C ALA A 8 -40.07 -8.38 -4.89
N LEU A 9 -39.97 -9.16 -3.80
CA LEU A 9 -38.70 -9.41 -3.11
C LEU A 9 -37.76 -10.26 -3.97
N GLY A 10 -38.30 -11.25 -4.70
CA GLY A 10 -37.55 -12.06 -5.67
C GLY A 10 -37.07 -11.23 -6.85
N ALA A 11 -37.90 -10.35 -7.37
CA ALA A 11 -37.53 -9.39 -8.41
C ALA A 11 -36.47 -8.40 -7.92
N SER A 12 -36.56 -7.90 -6.65
CA SER A 12 -35.53 -7.03 -6.08
C SER A 12 -34.19 -7.74 -5.89
N ARG A 13 -34.18 -9.03 -5.58
CA ARG A 13 -32.93 -9.84 -5.49
C ARG A 13 -32.29 -10.06 -6.86
N ALA A 14 -33.06 -10.35 -7.90
CA ALA A 14 -32.57 -10.44 -9.28
C ALA A 14 -32.11 -9.07 -9.80
N PHE A 15 -32.76 -8.02 -9.33
CA PHE A 15 -32.46 -6.64 -9.67
C PHE A 15 -31.22 -6.12 -8.94
N ALA A 16 -31.05 -6.41 -7.65
CA ALA A 16 -29.83 -6.09 -6.92
C ALA A 16 -28.57 -6.68 -7.59
N LYS A 17 -28.71 -7.81 -8.26
CA LYS A 17 -27.63 -8.41 -9.06
C LYS A 17 -27.35 -7.64 -10.36
N LYS A 18 -28.32 -6.91 -10.89
CA LYS A 18 -28.18 -5.98 -12.04
C LYS A 18 -27.79 -4.56 -11.60
N VAL A 19 -28.13 -4.13 -10.39
CA VAL A 19 -27.78 -2.83 -9.80
C VAL A 19 -26.27 -2.66 -9.59
N ALA A 20 -25.53 -3.76 -9.40
CA ALA A 20 -24.08 -3.73 -9.51
C ALA A 20 -23.54 -3.20 -10.86
N MET A 21 -24.44 -2.99 -11.85
CA MET A 21 -24.14 -2.46 -13.18
C MET A 21 -24.54 -0.99 -13.38
N GLY A 22 -24.92 -0.29 -12.32
CA GLY A 22 -25.11 1.17 -12.32
C GLY A 22 -26.55 1.65 -12.52
N LEU A 23 -27.23 1.96 -11.41
CA LEU A 23 -28.45 2.77 -11.41
C LEU A 23 -28.12 4.22 -11.08
N THR A 24 -28.77 5.17 -11.75
CA THR A 24 -28.69 6.59 -11.40
C THR A 24 -29.79 7.02 -10.42
N SER A 25 -30.95 6.36 -10.47
CA SER A 25 -32.06 6.67 -9.57
C SER A 25 -33.05 5.51 -9.45
N VAL A 26 -33.75 5.50 -8.32
CA VAL A 26 -34.96 4.73 -8.09
C VAL A 26 -36.05 5.70 -7.66
N ASN A 27 -37.18 5.69 -8.31
CA ASN A 27 -38.33 6.50 -7.95
C ASN A 27 -39.50 5.60 -7.59
N VAL A 28 -40.07 5.80 -6.40
CA VAL A 28 -41.26 5.07 -5.92
C VAL A 28 -42.45 6.02 -5.97
N ASP A 29 -43.43 5.70 -6.79
CA ASP A 29 -44.69 6.42 -6.86
C ASP A 29 -45.79 5.64 -6.15
N ASN A 30 -46.07 6.04 -4.92
CA ASN A 30 -47.08 5.42 -4.07
C ASN A 30 -48.51 5.62 -4.55
N VAL A 31 -48.76 6.65 -5.36
CA VAL A 31 -50.10 6.95 -5.90
C VAL A 31 -50.39 5.99 -7.05
N ASN A 32 -49.42 5.84 -7.97
CA ASN A 32 -49.58 5.01 -9.14
C ASN A 32 -49.10 3.53 -8.89
N LYS A 33 -48.62 3.24 -7.66
CA LYS A 33 -48.11 1.90 -7.30
C LYS A 33 -47.01 1.43 -8.26
N THR A 34 -46.05 2.31 -8.55
CA THR A 34 -44.96 2.02 -9.48
C THR A 34 -43.59 2.26 -8.82
N ILE A 35 -42.61 1.43 -9.20
CA ILE A 35 -41.20 1.66 -8.93
C ILE A 35 -40.48 1.84 -10.28
N THR A 36 -39.88 2.98 -10.51
CA THR A 36 -39.13 3.27 -11.74
C THR A 36 -37.65 3.29 -11.46
N PHE A 37 -36.89 2.54 -12.22
CA PHE A 37 -35.44 2.42 -12.17
C PHE A 37 -34.82 3.08 -13.40
N THR A 38 -33.79 3.92 -13.21
CA THR A 38 -33.03 4.53 -14.33
C THR A 38 -31.62 3.95 -14.37
N LEU A 39 -31.22 3.39 -15.52
CA LEU A 39 -29.88 2.83 -15.72
C LEU A 39 -28.86 3.94 -16.06
N VAL A 40 -27.64 3.81 -15.52
CA VAL A 40 -26.52 4.75 -15.81
C VAL A 40 -26.05 4.60 -17.27
N ALA A 41 -26.07 3.39 -17.79
CA ALA A 41 -25.44 3.08 -19.07
C ALA A 41 -26.08 3.79 -20.27
N ASP A 42 -27.39 4.02 -20.25
CA ASP A 42 -28.14 4.53 -21.40
C ASP A 42 -29.30 5.48 -21.01
N GLY A 43 -29.48 5.74 -19.71
CA GLY A 43 -30.61 6.52 -19.20
C GLY A 43 -31.96 5.84 -19.33
N SER A 44 -32.01 4.54 -19.71
CA SER A 44 -33.28 3.83 -19.86
C SER A 44 -34.01 3.71 -18.53
N GLN A 45 -35.34 3.82 -18.58
CA GLN A 45 -36.20 3.68 -17.42
C GLN A 45 -36.97 2.36 -17.50
N HIS A 46 -36.98 1.62 -16.42
CA HIS A 46 -37.75 0.40 -16.24
C HIS A 46 -38.75 0.61 -15.11
N THR A 47 -40.02 0.52 -15.40
CA THR A 47 -41.09 0.70 -14.41
C THR A 47 -41.74 -0.63 -14.10
N LEU A 48 -41.83 -0.94 -12.82
CA LEU A 48 -42.60 -2.07 -12.31
C LEU A 48 -43.90 -1.54 -11.69
N GLN A 49 -45.02 -2.13 -12.04
CA GLN A 49 -46.33 -1.78 -11.48
C GLN A 49 -46.83 -2.91 -10.57
N PHE A 50 -47.40 -2.56 -9.43
CA PHE A 50 -47.85 -3.48 -8.41
C PHE A 50 -49.31 -3.17 -8.05
N ASP A 51 -50.18 -4.17 -8.07
CA ASP A 51 -51.59 -4.00 -7.73
C ASP A 51 -51.87 -3.80 -6.23
N GLU A 52 -50.97 -4.33 -5.38
CA GLU A 52 -51.00 -4.16 -3.94
C GLU A 52 -49.60 -3.97 -3.39
N LEU A 53 -49.07 -2.74 -3.50
CA LEU A 53 -47.81 -2.40 -2.87
C LEU A 53 -48.06 -1.95 -1.42
N THR A 54 -47.68 -2.81 -0.48
CA THR A 54 -47.42 -2.30 0.87
C THR A 54 -46.09 -1.57 0.79
N THR A 55 -46.04 -0.30 1.16
CA THR A 55 -44.82 0.53 1.14
C THR A 55 -43.83 0.11 2.22
N THR A 56 -44.24 -0.78 3.10
CA THR A 56 -43.47 -1.21 4.27
C THR A 56 -43.35 -2.73 4.36
N THR A 57 -42.33 -3.19 5.07
CA THR A 57 -42.14 -4.63 5.34
C THR A 57 -43.25 -5.19 6.21
N THR A 58 -43.79 -6.36 5.84
CA THR A 58 -44.80 -7.12 6.66
C THR A 58 -44.14 -8.08 7.63
N ARG A 59 -42.84 -8.25 7.58
CA ARG A 59 -42.02 -9.06 8.48
C ARG A 59 -40.65 -8.44 8.64
N GLU A 60 -39.94 -8.76 9.72
CA GLU A 60 -38.54 -8.40 9.88
C GLU A 60 -37.70 -9.02 8.75
N ILE A 61 -36.79 -8.23 8.19
CA ILE A 61 -35.84 -8.68 7.20
C ILE A 61 -34.44 -8.55 7.81
N VAL A 62 -33.70 -9.66 7.83
CA VAL A 62 -32.28 -9.68 8.21
C VAL A 62 -31.45 -9.88 6.97
N ALA A 63 -30.58 -8.92 6.69
CA ALA A 63 -29.71 -8.98 5.52
C ALA A 63 -28.62 -10.06 5.70
N SER A 64 -28.33 -10.79 4.64
CA SER A 64 -27.27 -11.83 4.59
C SER A 64 -26.13 -11.46 3.62
N ILE A 65 -26.19 -10.28 3.01
CA ILE A 65 -25.26 -9.83 1.96
C ILE A 65 -24.66 -8.48 2.34
N THR A 66 -23.50 -8.15 1.77
CA THR A 66 -22.94 -6.80 1.78
C THR A 66 -23.19 -6.16 0.43
N GLN A 67 -24.02 -5.11 0.39
CA GLN A 67 -24.33 -4.34 -0.81
C GLN A 67 -24.77 -2.93 -0.41
N GLY A 68 -24.11 -1.91 -0.93
CA GLY A 68 -24.39 -0.55 -0.53
C GLY A 68 -24.22 -0.36 1.00
N ASN A 69 -25.22 0.18 1.66
CA ASN A 69 -25.31 0.29 3.11
C ASN A 69 -25.86 -0.95 3.82
N VAL A 70 -26.11 -2.03 3.09
CA VAL A 70 -26.57 -3.31 3.62
C VAL A 70 -25.36 -4.18 3.97
N TYR A 71 -25.37 -4.75 5.16
CA TYR A 71 -24.33 -5.65 5.67
C TYR A 71 -24.97 -6.87 6.34
N PRO A 72 -24.25 -7.99 6.43
CA PRO A 72 -24.79 -9.18 7.10
C PRO A 72 -25.23 -8.87 8.54
N GLY A 73 -26.45 -9.26 8.88
CA GLY A 73 -27.04 -8.98 10.19
C GLY A 73 -27.75 -7.62 10.31
N LYS A 74 -27.75 -6.75 9.28
CA LYS A 74 -28.58 -5.55 9.30
C LYS A 74 -30.05 -5.95 9.32
N VAL A 75 -30.76 -5.42 10.31
CA VAL A 75 -32.19 -5.72 10.55
C VAL A 75 -33.05 -4.58 10.03
N TYR A 76 -34.05 -4.91 9.25
CA TYR A 76 -35.13 -4.01 8.85
C TYR A 76 -36.40 -4.48 9.58
N PRO A 77 -36.85 -3.75 10.62
CA PRO A 77 -38.04 -4.10 11.40
C PRO A 77 -39.30 -4.13 10.56
N VAL A 78 -40.34 -4.78 11.07
CA VAL A 78 -41.69 -4.67 10.51
C VAL A 78 -42.11 -3.20 10.42
N GLY A 79 -42.64 -2.79 9.31
CA GLY A 79 -43.01 -1.39 9.04
C GLY A 79 -41.90 -0.56 8.40
N THR A 80 -40.70 -1.14 8.10
CA THR A 80 -39.67 -0.41 7.36
C THR A 80 -40.15 -0.13 5.94
N GLU A 81 -40.03 1.12 5.49
CA GLU A 81 -40.31 1.49 4.11
C GLU A 81 -39.39 0.76 3.13
N TYR A 82 -39.95 0.21 2.08
CA TYR A 82 -39.16 -0.46 1.03
C TYR A 82 -38.19 0.50 0.33
N GLU A 83 -38.56 1.80 0.23
CA GLU A 83 -37.68 2.85 -0.26
C GLU A 83 -36.38 2.92 0.53
N THR A 84 -36.45 2.88 1.86
CA THR A 84 -35.28 2.86 2.75
C THR A 84 -34.38 1.65 2.47
N ILE A 85 -34.98 0.47 2.25
CA ILE A 85 -34.21 -0.74 1.93
C ILE A 85 -33.52 -0.61 0.56
N LEU A 86 -34.22 -0.04 -0.42
CA LEU A 86 -33.68 0.17 -1.75
C LEU A 86 -32.58 1.23 -1.75
N GLU A 87 -32.78 2.35 -1.05
CA GLU A 87 -31.75 3.38 -0.87
C GLU A 87 -30.48 2.80 -0.24
N ASP A 88 -30.62 1.99 0.79
CA ASP A 88 -29.50 1.31 1.41
C ASP A 88 -28.76 0.38 0.45
N LEU A 89 -29.48 -0.32 -0.43
CA LEU A 89 -28.88 -1.22 -1.42
C LEU A 89 -28.15 -0.48 -2.54
N ILE A 90 -28.59 0.71 -2.94
CA ILE A 90 -28.00 1.48 -4.03
C ILE A 90 -26.93 2.47 -3.54
N THR A 91 -26.98 2.90 -2.28
CA THR A 91 -25.96 3.80 -1.71
C THR A 91 -24.63 3.06 -1.63
N GLN A 92 -23.63 3.57 -2.32
CA GLN A 92 -22.31 2.97 -2.29
C GLN A 92 -21.73 3.02 -0.87
N TYR A 93 -21.51 1.84 -0.29
CA TYR A 93 -20.79 1.74 0.95
C TYR A 93 -19.29 1.99 0.72
N LEU A 94 -18.73 2.93 1.45
CA LEU A 94 -17.31 3.24 1.45
C LEU A 94 -16.74 2.92 2.83
N LYS A 95 -15.78 2.01 2.88
CA LYS A 95 -15.02 1.69 4.09
C LYS A 95 -14.08 2.86 4.45
N PRO A 96 -13.62 2.94 5.70
CA PRO A 96 -12.70 4.01 6.11
C PRO A 96 -11.43 4.02 5.26
N GLU A 97 -10.72 5.14 5.25
CA GLU A 97 -9.38 5.26 4.69
C GLU A 97 -8.37 5.42 5.80
N VAL A 98 -7.20 4.81 5.63
CA VAL A 98 -6.10 4.88 6.59
C VAL A 98 -4.84 5.35 5.88
N LYS A 99 -4.15 6.33 6.47
CA LYS A 99 -2.79 6.73 6.10
C LYS A 99 -1.91 6.56 7.33
N LEU A 100 -0.79 5.87 7.17
CA LEU A 100 0.20 5.68 8.24
C LEU A 100 1.47 6.45 7.91
N THR A 101 1.93 7.25 8.87
CA THR A 101 3.27 7.84 8.89
C THR A 101 4.00 7.40 10.16
N ILE A 102 5.31 7.41 10.13
CA ILE A 102 6.16 7.07 11.27
C ILE A 102 7.18 8.19 11.52
N GLU A 103 7.62 8.30 12.75
CA GLU A 103 8.69 9.21 13.14
C GLU A 103 9.71 8.46 13.99
N PRO A 104 11.01 8.50 13.64
CA PRO A 104 11.59 9.22 12.50
C PRO A 104 11.09 8.72 11.15
N ALA A 105 11.02 9.65 10.17
CA ALA A 105 10.53 9.35 8.81
C ALA A 105 11.54 8.55 7.96
N THR A 106 12.77 8.38 8.44
CA THR A 106 13.81 7.57 7.82
C THR A 106 13.34 6.12 7.69
N THR A 107 13.49 5.55 6.49
CA THR A 107 13.07 4.17 6.20
C THR A 107 14.22 3.22 5.89
N LEU A 108 15.44 3.75 5.70
CA LEU A 108 16.66 2.96 5.50
C LEU A 108 17.68 3.33 6.57
N TYR A 109 18.19 2.33 7.26
CA TYR A 109 19.19 2.42 8.32
C TYR A 109 20.40 1.54 7.98
N ASP A 110 21.58 1.96 8.42
CA ASP A 110 22.80 1.16 8.28
C ASP A 110 22.75 -0.02 9.26
N ILE A 111 22.73 -1.22 8.71
CA ILE A 111 22.66 -2.45 9.54
C ILE A 111 23.88 -2.62 10.46
N VAL A 112 25.00 -1.94 10.16
CA VAL A 112 26.24 -2.05 10.93
C VAL A 112 26.28 -1.03 12.07
N ASN A 113 25.78 0.19 11.83
CA ASN A 113 26.02 1.33 12.72
C ASN A 113 24.76 1.91 13.36
N ASP A 114 23.57 1.65 12.80
CA ASP A 114 22.34 2.28 13.26
C ASP A 114 21.51 1.36 14.15
N THR A 115 20.84 1.96 15.10
CA THR A 115 19.75 1.36 15.87
C THR A 115 18.62 2.35 16.06
N VAL A 116 17.41 1.85 16.30
CA VAL A 116 16.23 2.70 16.54
C VAL A 116 15.59 2.28 17.86
N ASP A 117 15.61 3.21 18.83
CA ASP A 117 15.09 2.97 20.18
C ASP A 117 13.58 3.16 20.27
N LYS A 118 13.03 4.01 19.38
CA LYS A 118 11.63 4.42 19.44
C LYS A 118 11.09 4.76 18.06
N ILE A 119 9.86 4.35 17.81
CA ILE A 119 9.07 4.77 16.63
C ILE A 119 7.72 5.30 17.10
N THR A 120 7.37 6.51 16.70
CA THR A 120 6.02 7.03 16.85
C THR A 120 5.24 6.75 15.56
N MET A 121 4.11 6.08 15.68
CA MET A 121 3.20 5.77 14.58
C MET A 121 2.03 6.75 14.59
N TYR A 122 1.75 7.40 13.49
CA TYR A 122 0.61 8.29 13.30
C TYR A 122 -0.32 7.71 12.24
N ALA A 123 -1.51 7.29 12.67
CA ALA A 123 -2.56 6.83 11.76
C ALA A 123 -3.60 7.94 11.56
N THR A 124 -3.67 8.49 10.36
CA THR A 124 -4.76 9.37 9.96
C THR A 124 -5.87 8.52 9.37
N VAL A 125 -7.01 8.48 10.05
CA VAL A 125 -8.18 7.71 9.64
C VAL A 125 -9.27 8.65 9.17
N THR A 126 -9.74 8.46 7.94
CA THR A 126 -10.87 9.21 7.39
C THR A 126 -12.12 8.33 7.43
N LYS A 127 -13.08 8.72 8.26
CA LYS A 127 -14.43 8.14 8.26
C LYS A 127 -15.06 8.32 6.87
N LYS A 128 -15.76 7.33 6.40
CA LYS A 128 -16.57 7.38 5.18
C LYS A 128 -18.04 7.12 5.53
N THR A 129 -18.60 6.00 5.10
CA THR A 129 -20.03 5.74 5.26
C THR A 129 -20.43 5.44 6.71
N SER A 130 -19.60 4.69 7.43
CA SER A 130 -19.90 4.26 8.81
C SER A 130 -18.91 4.84 9.81
N ASP A 131 -19.32 4.91 11.06
CA ASP A 131 -18.45 5.31 12.16
C ASP A 131 -17.27 4.34 12.29
N VAL A 132 -16.11 4.86 12.61
CA VAL A 132 -14.96 4.02 12.97
C VAL A 132 -15.23 3.41 14.34
N ALA A 133 -15.04 2.10 14.47
CA ALA A 133 -15.24 1.36 15.71
C ALA A 133 -13.94 1.22 16.51
N GLN A 134 -12.81 1.01 15.80
CA GLN A 134 -11.49 0.93 16.42
C GLN A 134 -10.36 1.25 15.44
N VAL A 135 -9.22 1.64 16.00
CA VAL A 135 -7.93 1.76 15.30
C VAL A 135 -6.91 0.89 16.01
N GLU A 136 -6.29 -0.03 15.30
CA GLU A 136 -5.35 -0.99 15.86
C GLU A 136 -3.98 -0.85 15.21
N PHE A 137 -2.93 -0.87 16.06
CA PHE A 137 -1.54 -0.74 15.64
C PHE A 137 -0.81 -2.06 15.80
N PHE A 138 -0.06 -2.43 14.76
CA PHE A 138 0.70 -3.68 14.68
C PHE A 138 2.18 -3.40 14.44
N VAL A 139 3.02 -4.26 15.02
CA VAL A 139 4.45 -4.33 14.73
C VAL A 139 4.79 -5.77 14.37
N ASN A 140 5.35 -6.00 13.20
CA ASN A 140 5.63 -7.33 12.64
C ASN A 140 4.44 -8.30 12.74
N GLY A 141 3.23 -7.80 12.42
CA GLY A 141 1.99 -8.57 12.45
C GLY A 141 1.39 -8.79 13.84
N THR A 142 2.09 -8.41 14.91
CA THR A 142 1.59 -8.52 16.28
C THR A 142 0.89 -7.24 16.68
N SER A 143 -0.35 -7.34 17.18
CA SER A 143 -1.10 -6.22 17.75
C SER A 143 -0.37 -5.67 18.98
N LYS A 144 -0.22 -4.35 19.02
CA LYS A 144 0.47 -3.63 20.10
C LYS A 144 -0.44 -2.67 20.84
N ASN A 145 -1.41 -2.09 20.15
CA ASN A 145 -2.34 -1.14 20.76
C ASN A 145 -3.66 -1.12 20.00
N VAL A 146 -4.77 -1.02 20.73
CA VAL A 146 -6.13 -0.89 20.19
C VAL A 146 -6.78 0.34 20.82
N VAL A 147 -7.18 1.28 19.98
CA VAL A 147 -7.88 2.50 20.36
C VAL A 147 -9.36 2.36 20.00
N THR A 148 -10.24 2.43 21.00
CA THR A 148 -11.70 2.34 20.82
C THR A 148 -12.44 3.60 21.25
N ASN A 149 -11.79 4.48 22.01
CA ASN A 149 -12.38 5.71 22.49
C ASN A 149 -12.15 6.86 21.51
N ASN A 150 -13.19 7.68 21.31
CA ASN A 150 -13.14 8.87 20.44
C ASN A 150 -12.72 8.59 18.98
N VAL A 151 -13.04 7.40 18.47
CA VAL A 151 -12.64 6.98 17.12
C VAL A 151 -13.75 7.20 16.08
N ALA A 152 -15.01 7.33 16.47
CA ALA A 152 -16.18 7.29 15.57
C ALA A 152 -16.08 8.25 14.38
N SER A 153 -15.56 9.45 14.57
CA SER A 153 -15.40 10.46 13.52
C SER A 153 -14.13 10.29 12.67
N GLY A 154 -13.30 9.29 12.97
CA GLY A 154 -11.94 9.23 12.46
C GLY A 154 -11.05 10.29 13.11
N GLY A 155 -9.92 10.61 12.50
CA GLY A 155 -8.96 11.59 12.99
C GLY A 155 -7.53 11.10 12.99
N LEU A 156 -6.68 11.74 13.78
CA LEU A 156 -5.28 11.38 13.98
C LEU A 156 -5.14 10.55 15.26
N PHE A 157 -4.56 9.38 15.14
CA PHE A 157 -4.29 8.46 16.25
C PHE A 157 -2.78 8.20 16.32
N GLU A 158 -2.25 8.24 17.54
CA GLU A 158 -0.83 8.08 17.82
C GLU A 158 -0.60 6.81 18.63
N TYR A 159 0.47 6.09 18.31
CA TYR A 159 1.02 5.02 19.13
C TYR A 159 2.53 5.10 19.14
N ILE A 160 3.12 5.10 20.34
CA ILE A 160 4.56 5.11 20.54
C ILE A 160 5.02 3.67 20.78
N TYR A 161 5.88 3.18 19.91
CA TYR A 161 6.52 1.87 20.05
C TYR A 161 7.93 2.03 20.58
N GLU A 162 8.16 1.56 21.79
CA GLU A 162 9.45 1.50 22.47
C GLU A 162 9.79 0.04 22.75
N PRO A 163 10.61 -0.63 21.93
CA PRO A 163 11.00 -2.03 22.15
C PRO A 163 11.96 -2.17 23.31
N ALA A 164 11.97 -3.31 23.98
CA ALA A 164 12.89 -3.60 25.09
C ALA A 164 14.37 -3.62 24.68
N THR A 165 14.64 -3.88 23.42
CA THR A 165 15.98 -3.77 22.79
C THR A 165 15.85 -2.91 21.54
N PRO A 166 16.83 -2.02 21.27
CA PRO A 166 16.84 -1.22 20.06
C PRO A 166 16.62 -2.05 18.79
N ILE A 167 15.87 -1.52 17.87
CA ILE A 167 15.62 -2.15 16.57
C ILE A 167 16.91 -2.06 15.75
N ASN A 168 17.38 -3.19 15.25
CA ASN A 168 18.55 -3.31 14.37
C ASN A 168 18.31 -4.28 13.19
N ALA A 169 17.04 -4.54 12.89
CA ALA A 169 16.59 -5.39 11.79
C ALA A 169 15.30 -4.83 11.21
N ASP A 170 14.92 -5.31 10.04
CA ASP A 170 13.70 -4.88 9.34
C ASP A 170 12.46 -5.03 10.22
N VAL A 171 11.64 -3.97 10.27
CA VAL A 171 10.40 -3.96 11.02
C VAL A 171 9.28 -3.35 10.17
N THR A 172 8.13 -4.02 10.18
CA THR A 172 6.93 -3.58 9.52
C THR A 172 5.90 -3.07 10.53
N PHE A 173 5.48 -1.83 10.35
CA PHE A 173 4.43 -1.15 11.11
C PHE A 173 3.16 -1.12 10.29
N LYS A 174 2.00 -1.39 10.91
CA LYS A 174 0.71 -1.37 10.26
C LYS A 174 -0.33 -0.74 11.18
N ALA A 175 -1.19 0.09 10.61
CA ALA A 175 -2.41 0.56 11.27
C ALA A 175 -3.63 0.01 10.53
N VAL A 176 -4.64 -0.43 11.28
CA VAL A 176 -5.91 -0.94 10.77
C VAL A 176 -7.03 -0.15 11.42
N ALA A 177 -7.90 0.44 10.62
CA ALA A 177 -9.16 0.99 11.09
C ALA A 177 -10.28 0.00 10.75
N THR A 178 -11.11 -0.31 11.72
CA THR A 178 -12.34 -1.11 11.57
C THR A 178 -13.52 -0.20 11.82
N ASP A 179 -14.51 -0.24 10.97
CA ASP A 179 -15.73 0.53 11.19
C ASP A 179 -16.81 -0.25 11.95
N SER A 180 -17.94 0.40 12.24
CA SER A 180 -19.07 -0.18 12.97
C SER A 180 -19.78 -1.30 12.21
N LYS A 181 -19.42 -1.55 10.96
CA LYS A 181 -19.89 -2.67 10.12
C LYS A 181 -18.87 -3.79 9.98
N ASN A 182 -17.77 -3.73 10.74
CA ASN A 182 -16.62 -4.65 10.70
C ASN A 182 -15.84 -4.63 9.38
N GLU A 183 -16.02 -3.60 8.56
CA GLU A 183 -15.19 -3.41 7.37
C GLU A 183 -13.87 -2.73 7.75
N THR A 184 -12.80 -3.15 7.11
CA THR A 184 -11.45 -2.71 7.49
C THR A 184 -10.72 -2.01 6.35
N ALA A 185 -9.88 -1.05 6.74
CA ALA A 185 -8.84 -0.49 5.89
C ALA A 185 -7.51 -0.48 6.65
N SER A 186 -6.40 -0.55 5.93
CA SER A 186 -5.09 -0.55 6.56
C SER A 186 -4.04 0.19 5.74
N ALA A 187 -3.02 0.68 6.43
CA ALA A 187 -1.80 1.21 5.84
C ALA A 187 -0.58 0.61 6.53
N THR A 188 0.51 0.48 5.77
CA THR A 188 1.74 -0.16 6.24
C THR A 188 2.94 0.72 5.94
N LYS A 189 3.93 0.71 6.83
CA LYS A 189 5.27 1.29 6.68
C LYS A 189 6.30 0.28 7.12
N THR A 190 7.41 0.20 6.40
CA THR A 190 8.53 -0.67 6.77
C THR A 190 9.78 0.17 6.89
N ILE A 191 10.54 -0.03 7.97
CA ILE A 191 11.93 0.38 8.07
C ILE A 191 12.81 -0.80 7.72
N LYS A 192 13.89 -0.54 7.02
CA LYS A 192 14.85 -1.56 6.60
C LYS A 192 16.22 -1.22 7.11
N PHE A 193 16.96 -2.25 7.53
CA PHE A 193 18.35 -2.18 7.88
C PHE A 193 19.17 -2.81 6.77
N VAL A 194 19.91 -1.98 6.06
CA VAL A 194 20.66 -2.39 4.87
C VAL A 194 22.14 -2.06 5.03
N ALA A 195 23.00 -2.86 4.44
CA ALA A 195 24.40 -2.50 4.34
C ALA A 195 24.60 -1.43 3.26
N LYS A 196 25.58 -0.53 3.47
CA LYS A 196 25.92 0.49 2.49
C LYS A 196 26.41 -0.13 1.18
N SER A 197 26.04 0.46 0.07
CA SER A 197 26.76 0.27 -1.19
C SER A 197 27.82 1.35 -1.31
N TYR A 198 28.98 1.00 -1.86
CA TYR A 198 30.13 1.89 -1.98
C TYR A 198 30.46 2.15 -3.44
N TYR A 199 30.77 3.39 -3.78
CA TYR A 199 31.13 3.77 -5.15
C TYR A 199 32.20 4.86 -5.13
N GLY A 200 33.02 4.89 -6.15
CA GLY A 200 34.07 5.87 -6.27
C GLY A 200 35.17 5.45 -7.21
N ILE A 201 36.30 6.15 -7.10
CA ILE A 201 37.49 5.89 -7.89
C ILE A 201 38.55 5.25 -7.00
N VAL A 202 39.14 4.17 -7.50
CA VAL A 202 40.28 3.49 -6.88
C VAL A 202 41.53 3.71 -7.71
N ASP A 203 42.68 3.53 -7.08
CA ASP A 203 44.00 3.65 -7.76
C ASP A 203 44.10 2.67 -8.95
N ALA A 204 44.81 3.08 -10.00
CA ALA A 204 45.04 2.31 -11.22
C ALA A 204 45.63 0.91 -10.99
N THR A 205 46.40 0.72 -9.94
CA THR A 205 47.04 -0.55 -9.58
C THR A 205 46.11 -1.56 -8.94
N ILE A 206 44.91 -1.11 -8.48
CA ILE A 206 43.97 -1.96 -7.80
C ILE A 206 43.18 -2.80 -8.82
N GLY A 207 43.34 -4.12 -8.75
CA GLY A 207 42.53 -5.08 -9.52
C GLY A 207 41.39 -5.69 -8.75
N ALA A 208 41.63 -5.98 -7.46
CA ALA A 208 40.64 -6.49 -6.50
C ALA A 208 40.72 -5.64 -5.23
N PRO A 209 39.74 -4.75 -4.99
CA PRO A 209 39.72 -3.91 -3.80
C PRO A 209 39.62 -4.73 -2.52
N THR A 210 40.39 -4.32 -1.51
CA THR A 210 40.24 -4.85 -0.14
C THR A 210 39.13 -4.13 0.62
N GLU A 211 38.71 -4.65 1.76
CA GLU A 211 37.76 -3.97 2.65
C GLU A 211 38.21 -2.55 2.99
N ALA A 212 39.49 -2.38 3.33
CA ALA A 212 40.04 -1.05 3.66
C ALA A 212 39.89 -0.06 2.51
N VAL A 213 40.09 -0.49 1.26
CA VAL A 213 39.90 0.34 0.07
C VAL A 213 38.42 0.66 -0.15
N VAL A 214 37.55 -0.34 -0.07
CA VAL A 214 36.09 -0.13 -0.26
C VAL A 214 35.55 0.87 0.75
N LYS A 215 35.99 0.80 2.01
CA LYS A 215 35.55 1.73 3.10
C LYS A 215 36.06 3.17 2.91
N THR A 216 36.98 3.44 2.01
CA THR A 216 37.37 4.84 1.65
C THR A 216 36.51 5.45 0.58
N LEU A 217 35.68 4.65 -0.11
CA LEU A 217 34.77 5.11 -1.14
C LEU A 217 33.51 5.75 -0.51
N ASP A 218 32.76 6.50 -1.33
CA ASP A 218 31.49 7.06 -0.91
C ASP A 218 30.49 5.95 -0.61
N GLY A 219 29.83 6.02 0.54
CA GLY A 219 28.84 5.04 0.99
C GLY A 219 27.42 5.57 0.87
N VAL A 220 26.51 4.77 0.32
CA VAL A 220 25.08 5.10 0.20
C VAL A 220 24.22 3.94 0.71
N LEU A 221 23.15 4.27 1.46
CA LEU A 221 22.15 3.28 1.89
C LEU A 221 21.16 3.04 0.76
N LYS A 222 21.10 1.79 0.29
CA LYS A 222 20.18 1.35 -0.76
C LYS A 222 19.70 -0.07 -0.46
N ASP A 223 18.50 -0.37 -0.90
CA ASP A 223 17.91 -1.72 -0.83
C ASP A 223 17.90 -2.43 -2.19
N THR A 224 18.72 -1.94 -3.12
CA THR A 224 18.87 -2.48 -4.48
C THR A 224 20.31 -2.32 -4.97
N LYS A 225 20.73 -3.20 -5.88
CA LYS A 225 22.02 -3.12 -6.56
C LYS A 225 22.10 -2.01 -7.61
N ASN A 226 20.96 -1.50 -8.09
CA ASN A 226 20.93 -0.54 -9.17
C ASN A 226 21.44 0.82 -8.70
N TYR A 227 22.39 1.38 -9.43
CA TYR A 227 22.99 2.66 -9.08
C TYR A 227 23.36 3.44 -10.35
N VAL A 228 23.18 4.76 -10.28
CA VAL A 228 23.66 5.70 -11.28
C VAL A 228 24.74 6.54 -10.61
N TYR A 229 25.93 6.51 -11.19
CA TYR A 229 27.07 7.31 -10.75
C TYR A 229 27.31 8.40 -11.79
N GLU A 230 27.01 9.63 -11.43
CA GLU A 230 27.06 10.81 -12.32
C GLU A 230 28.31 11.66 -12.04
N GLY A 231 28.71 12.45 -13.03
CA GLY A 231 29.80 13.43 -12.91
C GLY A 231 31.15 12.81 -12.58
N ILE A 232 31.42 11.60 -13.10
CA ILE A 232 32.63 10.86 -12.78
C ILE A 232 33.81 11.50 -13.49
N THR A 233 34.87 11.81 -12.72
CA THR A 233 36.22 12.13 -13.24
C THR A 233 37.17 11.10 -12.67
N THR A 234 37.80 10.29 -13.56
CA THR A 234 38.61 9.15 -13.13
C THR A 234 40.07 9.49 -12.85
N ASP A 235 40.60 10.56 -13.45
CA ASP A 235 41.99 11.04 -13.30
C ASP A 235 43.03 9.90 -13.25
N TRP A 236 43.00 9.04 -14.30
CA TRP A 236 43.80 7.82 -14.41
C TRP A 236 43.55 6.76 -13.32
N GLY A 237 42.46 6.85 -12.58
CA GLY A 237 41.96 5.82 -11.66
C GLY A 237 41.00 4.85 -12.36
N LYS A 238 40.37 4.01 -11.56
CA LYS A 238 39.38 3.02 -12.00
C LYS A 238 38.07 3.21 -11.24
N VAL A 239 36.95 3.21 -11.95
CA VAL A 239 35.62 3.19 -11.32
C VAL A 239 35.43 1.88 -10.56
N CYS A 240 34.94 1.99 -9.33
CA CYS A 240 34.62 0.88 -8.46
C CYS A 240 33.21 1.04 -7.90
N TYR A 241 32.45 -0.05 -7.94
CA TYR A 241 31.15 -0.16 -7.29
C TYR A 241 31.05 -1.48 -6.51
N ALA A 242 30.82 -1.39 -5.20
CA ALA A 242 30.70 -2.54 -4.30
C ALA A 242 29.36 -2.48 -3.57
N TYR A 243 28.63 -3.58 -3.52
CA TYR A 243 27.33 -3.68 -2.88
C TYR A 243 27.10 -5.06 -2.27
N PRO A 244 26.15 -5.21 -1.31
CA PRO A 244 25.86 -6.49 -0.66
C PRO A 244 25.56 -7.61 -1.67
N ALA A 245 26.22 -8.75 -1.54
CA ALA A 245 26.06 -9.88 -2.46
C ALA A 245 24.64 -10.45 -2.48
N SER A 246 23.85 -10.20 -1.43
CA SER A 246 22.44 -10.59 -1.35
C SER A 246 21.57 -9.99 -2.45
N PHE A 247 21.99 -8.88 -3.10
CA PHE A 247 21.26 -8.28 -4.22
C PHE A 247 21.50 -9.00 -5.56
N GLY A 248 22.38 -9.99 -5.58
CA GLY A 248 22.75 -10.74 -6.78
C GLY A 248 23.69 -9.97 -7.72
N ASN A 249 23.98 -10.54 -8.87
CA ASN A 249 24.91 -9.94 -9.85
C ASN A 249 24.26 -8.84 -10.68
N LEU A 250 25.06 -7.86 -11.12
CA LEU A 250 24.65 -6.92 -12.16
C LEU A 250 24.40 -7.67 -13.47
N THR A 251 23.43 -7.21 -14.22
CA THR A 251 23.11 -7.68 -15.56
C THR A 251 23.70 -6.78 -16.63
N SER A 252 23.95 -5.52 -16.31
CA SER A 252 24.56 -4.56 -17.23
C SER A 252 25.27 -3.43 -16.49
N ILE A 253 26.33 -2.93 -17.10
CA ILE A 253 27.03 -1.69 -16.74
C ILE A 253 27.08 -0.86 -18.00
N LYS A 254 26.53 0.37 -17.97
CA LYS A 254 26.41 1.21 -19.19
C LYS A 254 26.95 2.60 -18.93
N ASP A 255 27.75 3.11 -19.87
CA ASP A 255 28.04 4.53 -19.99
C ASP A 255 26.84 5.21 -20.67
N MET A 256 26.15 6.08 -19.94
CA MET A 256 24.95 6.75 -20.43
C MET A 256 25.27 7.95 -21.33
N VAL A 257 26.44 8.57 -21.19
CA VAL A 257 26.88 9.70 -22.04
C VAL A 257 27.13 9.22 -23.46
N ASN A 258 27.84 8.09 -23.60
CA ASN A 258 28.21 7.55 -24.90
C ASN A 258 27.29 6.40 -25.37
N ASN A 259 26.31 6.01 -24.56
CA ASN A 259 25.40 4.89 -24.81
C ASN A 259 26.14 3.57 -25.10
N LEU A 260 27.20 3.29 -24.35
CA LEU A 260 28.05 2.12 -24.50
C LEU A 260 27.80 1.09 -23.41
N ASN A 261 27.86 -0.19 -23.75
CA ASN A 261 27.84 -1.28 -22.79
C ASN A 261 29.27 -1.55 -22.30
N TYR A 262 29.51 -1.26 -21.02
CA TYR A 262 30.80 -1.44 -20.36
C TYR A 262 30.88 -2.69 -19.48
N THR A 263 29.92 -3.58 -19.55
CA THR A 263 29.88 -4.77 -18.66
C THR A 263 31.18 -5.59 -18.74
N THR A 264 31.77 -5.71 -19.92
CA THR A 264 33.05 -6.44 -20.17
C THR A 264 34.28 -5.66 -19.71
N GLU A 265 34.16 -4.36 -19.50
CA GLU A 265 35.22 -3.49 -19.02
C GLU A 265 35.39 -3.52 -17.50
N PHE A 266 34.56 -4.27 -16.80
CA PHE A 266 34.62 -4.41 -15.37
C PHE A 266 34.96 -5.84 -14.95
N THR A 267 35.87 -5.96 -14.01
CA THR A 267 36.20 -7.21 -13.35
C THR A 267 35.33 -7.35 -12.08
N LYS A 268 34.65 -8.48 -11.97
CA LYS A 268 33.87 -8.84 -10.79
C LYS A 268 34.74 -9.56 -9.78
N THR A 269 34.73 -9.13 -8.53
CA THR A 269 35.30 -9.81 -7.38
C THR A 269 34.32 -9.90 -6.24
N THR A 270 34.63 -10.72 -5.22
CA THR A 270 33.89 -10.78 -3.97
C THR A 270 34.80 -10.47 -2.80
N LEU A 271 34.27 -9.83 -1.77
CA LEU A 271 35.00 -9.52 -0.54
C LEU A 271 34.03 -9.44 0.64
N THR A 272 34.57 -9.41 1.84
CA THR A 272 33.79 -9.18 3.06
C THR A 272 34.04 -7.76 3.56
N VAL A 273 32.96 -7.01 3.88
CA VAL A 273 33.02 -5.68 4.49
C VAL A 273 32.14 -5.72 5.74
N ASP A 274 32.71 -5.39 6.91
CA ASP A 274 32.03 -5.44 8.21
C ASP A 274 31.27 -6.78 8.47
N GLY A 275 31.84 -7.89 8.02
CA GLY A 275 31.27 -9.24 8.18
C GLY A 275 30.19 -9.59 7.14
N ILE A 276 29.86 -8.69 6.22
CA ILE A 276 28.85 -8.88 5.15
C ILE A 276 29.56 -9.17 3.84
N GLU A 277 29.07 -10.16 3.09
CA GLU A 277 29.59 -10.48 1.76
C GLU A 277 29.17 -9.45 0.72
N TYR A 278 30.13 -8.97 -0.06
CA TYR A 278 29.95 -7.99 -1.13
C TYR A 278 30.36 -8.52 -2.49
N VAL A 279 29.69 -8.08 -3.52
CA VAL A 279 30.12 -8.11 -4.92
C VAL A 279 30.71 -6.76 -5.26
N CYS A 280 31.90 -6.77 -5.85
CA CYS A 280 32.59 -5.56 -6.29
C CYS A 280 32.86 -5.64 -7.79
N TYR A 281 32.51 -4.62 -8.52
CA TYR A 281 32.83 -4.41 -9.94
C TYR A 281 33.85 -3.29 -10.02
N THR A 282 35.06 -3.61 -10.50
CA THR A 282 36.14 -2.64 -10.66
C THR A 282 36.50 -2.58 -12.12
N GLN A 283 36.60 -1.37 -12.68
CA GLN A 283 37.04 -1.16 -14.06
C GLN A 283 38.38 -1.83 -14.28
N THR A 284 38.52 -2.59 -15.38
CA THR A 284 39.72 -3.39 -15.66
C THR A 284 40.89 -2.48 -15.94
N ASN A 285 40.70 -1.44 -16.75
CA ASN A 285 41.74 -0.48 -17.16
C ASN A 285 41.46 0.89 -16.53
N ALA A 286 42.51 1.57 -16.11
CA ALA A 286 42.42 2.97 -15.71
C ALA A 286 42.07 3.86 -16.92
N SER A 287 41.39 4.93 -16.68
CA SER A 287 40.96 5.88 -17.70
C SER A 287 41.16 7.32 -17.24
N ALA A 288 41.27 8.25 -18.19
CA ALA A 288 41.29 9.70 -17.95
C ALA A 288 39.98 10.34 -18.41
N ALA A 289 38.87 9.71 -18.09
CA ALA A 289 37.55 10.19 -18.43
C ALA A 289 37.11 11.33 -17.49
N THR A 290 36.36 12.28 -18.05
CA THR A 290 35.73 13.39 -17.29
C THR A 290 34.25 13.46 -17.60
N ASP A 291 33.46 13.78 -16.60
CA ASP A 291 32.01 14.01 -16.71
C ASP A 291 31.26 12.84 -17.38
N ILE A 292 31.61 11.62 -17.00
CA ILE A 292 30.89 10.41 -17.43
C ILE A 292 29.82 10.02 -16.44
N GLU A 293 28.79 9.35 -16.93
CA GLU A 293 27.70 8.76 -16.14
C GLU A 293 27.67 7.26 -16.38
N ILE A 294 27.73 6.48 -15.30
CA ILE A 294 27.66 5.01 -15.37
C ILE A 294 26.44 4.50 -14.62
N THR A 295 25.62 3.72 -15.31
CA THR A 295 24.50 2.99 -14.72
C THR A 295 24.87 1.54 -14.49
N PHE A 296 24.72 1.10 -13.23
CA PHE A 296 24.84 -0.28 -12.77
C PHE A 296 23.43 -0.87 -12.56
N ALA A 297 23.07 -1.99 -13.21
CA ALA A 297 21.74 -2.60 -13.19
C ALA A 297 21.74 -4.13 -13.09
#